data_5dd6d485032f1a8049b7aa00e6594bf3
#
_entry.id   5dd6d485032f1a8049b7aa00e6594bf3
#
_cell.length_a   1.000
_cell.length_b   1.000
_cell.length_c   1.000
_cell.angle_alpha   90.00
_cell.angle_beta   90.00
_cell.angle_gamma   90.00
#
_symmetry.space_group_name_H-M   'P 1'
#
loop_
_entity.id
_entity.type
_entity.pdbx_description
1 polymer ?
#
loop_
_entity_poly.entity_id
_entity_poly.type
_entity_poly.pdbx_seq_one_letter_code
_entity_poly.pdbx_strand_id
1 'polypeptide(L)'
;MRLLFLFFFCLLLKLSIAVTSDTYDLRKLYYYASANKDSANKFLMVMENLDVKTDPLLLCYKGMANLIQANHSFNPYSKLAFFIKGKDMLEKAILTDPKNIEICFMRFCVQTNAPFFLGYSMNINSDKLIIIKGWSKLLDLDLKEKIRKYILTSSAFSANEKIMFK
;
A
#
# COMPACT_ATOMS: atom_id res chain seq x y z
N MET A 1 -33.78 -9.37 -27.06
CA MET A 1 -32.37 -9.71 -26.91
C MET A 1 -31.40 -8.51 -26.79
N ARG A 2 -31.53 -7.48 -27.65
CA ARG A 2 -30.66 -6.27 -27.56
C ARG A 2 -30.79 -5.47 -26.25
N LEU A 3 -31.98 -5.36 -25.66
CA LEU A 3 -32.21 -4.63 -24.41
C LEU A 3 -31.56 -5.33 -23.19
N LEU A 4 -31.55 -6.66 -23.14
CA LEU A 4 -30.93 -7.45 -22.08
C LEU A 4 -29.41 -7.31 -22.10
N PHE A 5 -28.80 -7.20 -23.28
CA PHE A 5 -27.33 -7.03 -23.42
C PHE A 5 -26.85 -5.65 -22.95
N LEU A 6 -27.65 -4.59 -23.20
CA LEU A 6 -27.37 -3.24 -22.71
C LEU A 6 -27.47 -3.15 -21.16
N PHE A 7 -28.42 -3.86 -20.57
CA PHE A 7 -28.57 -3.88 -19.11
C PHE A 7 -27.43 -4.63 -18.42
N PHE A 8 -26.96 -5.73 -19.03
CA PHE A 8 -25.81 -6.51 -18.51
C PHE A 8 -24.49 -5.74 -18.67
N PHE A 9 -24.32 -5.00 -19.77
CA PHE A 9 -23.14 -4.15 -19.98
C PHE A 9 -23.08 -2.96 -19.00
N CYS A 10 -24.23 -2.35 -18.68
CA CYS A 10 -24.33 -1.29 -17.67
C CYS A 10 -24.04 -1.80 -16.25
N LEU A 11 -24.38 -3.06 -15.94
CA LEU A 11 -24.09 -3.69 -14.65
C LEU A 11 -22.60 -3.93 -14.46
N LEU A 12 -21.88 -4.32 -15.52
CA LEU A 12 -20.41 -4.52 -15.49
C LEU A 12 -19.65 -3.19 -15.32
N LEU A 13 -20.15 -2.10 -15.90
CA LEU A 13 -19.58 -0.76 -15.71
C LEU A 13 -19.72 -0.25 -14.27
N LYS A 14 -20.81 -0.56 -13.59
CA LYS A 14 -21.01 -0.19 -12.17
C LYS A 14 -20.07 -0.95 -11.23
N LEU A 15 -19.74 -2.20 -11.56
CA LEU A 15 -18.76 -2.98 -10.77
C LEU A 15 -17.36 -2.37 -10.80
N SER A 16 -16.94 -1.85 -11.96
CA SER A 16 -15.61 -1.22 -12.11
C SER A 16 -15.48 0.12 -11.36
N ILE A 17 -16.57 0.88 -11.22
CA ILE A 17 -16.55 2.15 -10.48
C ILE A 17 -16.53 1.92 -8.97
N ALA A 18 -17.14 0.86 -8.46
CA ALA A 18 -17.14 0.52 -7.03
C ALA A 18 -15.73 0.15 -6.52
N VAL A 19 -14.96 -0.61 -7.32
CA VAL A 19 -13.60 -1.04 -6.94
C VAL A 19 -12.64 0.15 -6.81
N THR A 20 -12.72 1.14 -7.68
CA THR A 20 -11.85 2.33 -7.62
C THR A 20 -12.17 3.26 -6.46
N SER A 21 -13.44 3.38 -6.09
CA SER A 21 -13.89 4.15 -4.92
C SER A 21 -13.36 3.54 -3.61
N ASP A 22 -13.48 2.23 -3.44
CA ASP A 22 -13.04 1.51 -2.24
C ASP A 22 -11.52 1.63 -2.01
N THR A 23 -10.70 1.52 -3.06
CA THR A 23 -9.24 1.62 -2.93
C THR A 23 -8.80 3.04 -2.53
N TYR A 24 -9.44 4.07 -3.09
CA TYR A 24 -9.17 5.45 -2.71
C TYR A 24 -9.50 5.71 -1.25
N ASP A 25 -10.64 5.23 -0.76
CA ASP A 25 -11.06 5.40 0.63
C ASP A 25 -10.17 4.63 1.60
N LEU A 26 -9.71 3.42 1.23
CA LEU A 26 -8.73 2.65 2.01
C LEU A 26 -7.38 3.37 2.09
N ARG A 27 -6.90 3.93 0.97
CA ARG A 27 -5.66 4.72 0.94
C ARG A 27 -5.76 5.95 1.84
N LYS A 28 -6.87 6.66 1.78
CA LYS A 28 -7.13 7.81 2.64
C LYS A 28 -7.12 7.41 4.12
N LEU A 29 -7.81 6.31 4.47
CA LEU A 29 -7.83 5.79 5.84
C LEU A 29 -6.43 5.37 6.31
N TYR A 30 -5.62 4.74 5.46
CA TYR A 30 -4.22 4.40 5.73
C TYR A 30 -3.39 5.64 6.09
N TYR A 31 -3.50 6.74 5.33
CA TYR A 31 -2.74 7.95 5.63
C TYR A 31 -3.16 8.61 6.95
N TYR A 32 -4.45 8.63 7.28
CA TYR A 32 -4.90 9.11 8.60
C TYR A 32 -4.42 8.20 9.73
N ALA A 33 -4.41 6.89 9.51
CA ALA A 33 -3.96 5.91 10.49
C ALA A 33 -2.48 6.06 10.83
N SER A 34 -1.63 6.45 9.89
CA SER A 34 -0.20 6.65 10.14
C SER A 34 0.09 7.78 11.12
N ALA A 35 -0.76 8.79 11.18
CA ALA A 35 -0.57 9.98 12.02
C ALA A 35 -1.31 9.92 13.37
N ASN A 36 -2.35 9.10 13.51
CA ASN A 36 -3.25 9.11 14.67
C ASN A 36 -3.62 7.69 15.12
N LYS A 37 -3.48 7.43 16.43
CA LYS A 37 -3.72 6.11 17.03
C LYS A 37 -5.18 5.63 16.89
N ASP A 38 -6.16 6.52 17.06
CA ASP A 38 -7.57 6.13 16.95
C ASP A 38 -7.93 5.77 15.51
N SER A 39 -7.38 6.53 14.54
CA SER A 39 -7.49 6.19 13.12
C SER A 39 -6.78 4.88 12.79
N ALA A 40 -5.64 4.58 13.44
CA ALA A 40 -4.93 3.31 13.29
C ALA A 40 -5.80 2.13 13.78
N ASN A 41 -6.44 2.28 14.94
CA ASN A 41 -7.35 1.25 15.48
C ASN A 41 -8.54 1.03 14.54
N LYS A 42 -9.14 2.11 14.03
CA LYS A 42 -10.25 2.03 13.06
C LYS A 42 -9.81 1.33 11.77
N PHE A 43 -8.62 1.68 11.26
CA PHE A 43 -8.09 1.06 10.04
C PHE A 43 -7.83 -0.44 10.23
N LEU A 44 -7.23 -0.84 11.36
CA LEU A 44 -7.03 -2.25 11.68
C LEU A 44 -8.37 -3.00 11.74
N MET A 45 -9.37 -2.45 12.44
CA MET A 45 -10.70 -3.05 12.55
C MET A 45 -11.38 -3.22 11.18
N VAL A 46 -11.29 -2.22 10.30
CA VAL A 46 -11.81 -2.31 8.93
C VAL A 46 -11.10 -3.43 8.17
N MET A 47 -9.77 -3.48 8.22
CA MET A 47 -9.00 -4.49 7.49
C MET A 47 -9.15 -5.92 8.05
N GLU A 48 -9.45 -6.08 9.35
CA GLU A 48 -9.72 -7.40 9.93
C GLU A 48 -11.04 -7.99 9.44
N ASN A 49 -12.03 -7.16 9.16
CA ASN A 49 -13.36 -7.57 8.68
C ASN A 49 -13.45 -7.76 7.16
N LEU A 50 -12.41 -7.37 6.40
CA LEU A 50 -12.38 -7.56 4.95
C LEU A 50 -11.83 -8.94 4.57
N ASP A 51 -12.47 -9.60 3.59
CA ASP A 51 -11.89 -10.78 2.95
C ASP A 51 -10.82 -10.34 1.95
N VAL A 52 -9.57 -10.64 2.28
CA VAL A 52 -8.38 -10.25 1.51
C VAL A 52 -7.73 -11.41 0.76
N LYS A 53 -8.39 -12.59 0.73
CA LYS A 53 -7.76 -13.83 0.23
C LYS A 53 -7.36 -13.78 -1.23
N THR A 54 -8.13 -13.09 -2.06
CA THR A 54 -7.96 -13.07 -3.52
C THR A 54 -7.37 -11.76 -4.05
N ASP A 55 -7.29 -10.72 -3.21
CA ASP A 55 -6.81 -9.40 -3.62
C ASP A 55 -5.47 -9.07 -2.93
N PRO A 56 -4.35 -9.08 -3.67
CA PRO A 56 -3.04 -8.78 -3.13
C PRO A 56 -2.92 -7.34 -2.60
N LEU A 57 -3.64 -6.38 -3.17
CA LEU A 57 -3.61 -5.00 -2.69
C LEU A 57 -4.34 -4.87 -1.36
N LEU A 58 -5.49 -5.51 -1.18
CA LEU A 58 -6.18 -5.56 0.11
C LEU A 58 -5.34 -6.29 1.17
N LEU A 59 -4.66 -7.38 0.80
CA LEU A 59 -3.74 -8.07 1.70
C LEU A 59 -2.57 -7.16 2.11
N CYS A 60 -2.03 -6.38 1.18
CA CYS A 60 -1.02 -5.36 1.46
C CYS A 60 -1.54 -4.34 2.48
N TYR A 61 -2.73 -3.76 2.28
CA TYR A 61 -3.33 -2.82 3.23
C TYR A 61 -3.56 -3.44 4.61
N LYS A 62 -3.96 -4.71 4.68
CA LYS A 62 -4.07 -5.44 5.95
C LYS A 62 -2.71 -5.59 6.65
N GLY A 63 -1.66 -5.83 5.88
CA GLY A 63 -0.27 -5.81 6.36
C GLY A 63 0.10 -4.43 6.91
N MET A 64 -0.18 -3.36 6.14
CA MET A 64 0.10 -1.99 6.55
C MET A 64 -0.66 -1.58 7.82
N ALA A 65 -1.91 -2.03 8.01
CA ALA A 65 -2.65 -1.78 9.24
C ALA A 65 -1.95 -2.37 10.47
N ASN A 66 -1.40 -3.58 10.37
CA ASN A 66 -0.58 -4.17 11.44
C ASN A 66 0.74 -3.41 11.66
N LEU A 67 1.44 -3.01 10.59
CA LEU A 67 2.70 -2.24 10.69
C LEU A 67 2.48 -0.87 11.34
N ILE A 68 1.35 -0.21 11.07
CA ILE A 68 0.97 1.03 11.74
C ILE A 68 0.69 0.78 13.23
N GLN A 69 0.02 -0.31 13.61
CA GLN A 69 -0.16 -0.69 15.01
C GLN A 69 1.18 -0.93 15.72
N ALA A 70 2.16 -1.51 15.03
CA ALA A 70 3.51 -1.63 15.58
C ALA A 70 4.09 -0.26 15.96
N ASN A 71 3.89 0.78 15.13
CA ASN A 71 4.38 2.13 15.44
C ASN A 71 3.67 2.77 16.64
N HIS A 72 2.39 2.50 16.84
CA HIS A 72 1.60 3.04 17.95
C HIS A 72 1.68 2.20 19.24
N SER A 73 2.31 1.03 19.20
CA SER A 73 2.47 0.15 20.37
C SER A 73 3.62 0.60 21.25
N PHE A 74 3.37 0.77 22.56
CA PHE A 74 4.40 1.04 23.56
C PHE A 74 5.09 -0.25 24.04
N ASN A 75 4.35 -1.35 24.13
CA ASN A 75 4.89 -2.64 24.55
C ASN A 75 5.77 -3.24 23.45
N PRO A 76 7.07 -3.53 23.70
CA PRO A 76 7.99 -4.03 22.69
C PRO A 76 7.60 -5.39 22.13
N TYR A 77 7.00 -6.27 22.92
CA TYR A 77 6.52 -7.57 22.45
C TYR A 77 5.35 -7.41 21.46
N SER A 78 4.38 -6.58 21.81
CA SER A 78 3.25 -6.28 20.92
C SER A 78 3.74 -5.57 19.63
N LYS A 79 4.68 -4.63 19.76
CA LYS A 79 5.30 -3.95 18.63
C LYS A 79 5.93 -4.96 17.66
N LEU A 80 6.72 -5.89 18.16
CA LEU A 80 7.38 -6.91 17.35
C LEU A 80 6.36 -7.87 16.73
N ALA A 81 5.34 -8.30 17.48
CA ALA A 81 4.28 -9.20 16.97
C ALA A 81 3.50 -8.55 15.82
N PHE A 82 3.10 -7.28 15.97
CA PHE A 82 2.44 -6.53 14.89
C PHE A 82 3.36 -6.33 13.69
N PHE A 83 4.64 -6.05 13.91
CA PHE A 83 5.60 -5.88 12.82
C PHE A 83 5.75 -7.18 12.01
N ILE A 84 5.97 -8.32 12.68
CA ILE A 84 6.11 -9.62 12.01
C ILE A 84 4.85 -9.95 11.22
N LYS A 85 3.66 -9.85 11.85
CA LYS A 85 2.39 -10.13 11.20
C LYS A 85 2.17 -9.25 9.96
N GLY A 86 2.44 -7.95 10.07
CA GLY A 86 2.27 -7.01 8.98
C GLY A 86 3.25 -7.24 7.84
N LYS A 87 4.53 -7.46 8.16
CA LYS A 87 5.58 -7.81 7.21
C LYS A 87 5.22 -9.06 6.40
N ASP A 88 4.79 -10.14 7.07
CA ASP A 88 4.47 -11.40 6.40
C ASP A 88 3.29 -11.27 5.42
N MET A 89 2.29 -10.45 5.76
CA MET A 89 1.18 -10.13 4.84
C MET A 89 1.67 -9.32 3.63
N LEU A 90 2.53 -8.34 3.85
CA LEU A 90 3.11 -7.50 2.80
C LEU A 90 3.97 -8.32 1.84
N GLU A 91 4.82 -9.23 2.34
CA GLU A 91 5.61 -10.12 1.49
C GLU A 91 4.72 -11.10 0.70
N LYS A 92 3.65 -11.63 1.29
CA LYS A 92 2.68 -12.45 0.55
C LYS A 92 1.99 -11.66 -0.58
N ALA A 93 1.62 -10.41 -0.32
CA ALA A 93 1.05 -9.54 -1.34
C ALA A 93 2.01 -9.32 -2.52
N ILE A 94 3.29 -9.03 -2.24
CA ILE A 94 4.35 -8.90 -3.25
C ILE A 94 4.54 -10.19 -4.04
N LEU A 95 4.54 -11.36 -3.40
CA LEU A 95 4.68 -12.64 -4.09
C LEU A 95 3.53 -12.90 -5.06
N THR A 96 2.33 -12.41 -4.74
CA THR A 96 1.14 -12.59 -5.58
C THR A 96 1.11 -11.60 -6.75
N ASP A 97 1.50 -10.33 -6.52
CA ASP A 97 1.56 -9.30 -7.57
C ASP A 97 2.87 -8.48 -7.46
N PRO A 98 4.00 -9.06 -7.93
CA PRO A 98 5.33 -8.48 -7.73
C PRO A 98 5.62 -7.24 -8.57
N LYS A 99 4.72 -6.87 -9.49
CA LYS A 99 4.86 -5.68 -10.36
C LYS A 99 3.89 -4.56 -9.99
N ASN A 100 3.07 -4.76 -8.99
CA ASN A 100 2.13 -3.74 -8.52
C ASN A 100 2.90 -2.59 -7.88
N ILE A 101 2.82 -1.43 -8.51
CA ILE A 101 3.59 -0.25 -8.07
C ILE A 101 3.18 0.23 -6.67
N GLU A 102 1.91 0.11 -6.30
CA GLU A 102 1.40 0.54 -4.99
C GLU A 102 1.91 -0.41 -3.89
N ILE A 103 1.85 -1.73 -4.11
CA ILE A 103 2.35 -2.72 -3.15
C ILE A 103 3.87 -2.57 -2.98
N CYS A 104 4.62 -2.43 -4.08
CA CYS A 104 6.06 -2.20 -4.04
C CYS A 104 6.42 -0.89 -3.34
N PHE A 105 5.65 0.17 -3.57
CA PHE A 105 5.84 1.45 -2.91
C PHE A 105 5.57 1.34 -1.39
N MET A 106 4.54 0.64 -0.96
CA MET A 106 4.28 0.41 0.46
C MET A 106 5.42 -0.36 1.12
N ARG A 107 5.93 -1.44 0.48
CA ARG A 107 7.10 -2.17 1.01
C ARG A 107 8.34 -1.28 1.07
N PHE A 108 8.58 -0.52 0.02
CA PHE A 108 9.67 0.45 -0.01
C PHE A 108 9.59 1.44 1.17
N CYS A 109 8.41 2.00 1.44
CA CYS A 109 8.21 2.90 2.58
C CYS A 109 8.50 2.22 3.92
N VAL A 110 8.06 0.98 4.10
CA VAL A 110 8.35 0.23 5.34
C VAL A 110 9.84 -0.03 5.48
N GLN A 111 10.49 -0.52 4.45
CA GLN A 111 11.91 -0.89 4.48
C GLN A 111 12.84 0.31 4.70
N THR A 112 12.51 1.48 4.14
CA THR A 112 13.29 2.70 4.32
C THR A 112 13.11 3.36 5.68
N ASN A 113 12.05 3.01 6.43
CA ASN A 113 11.76 3.53 7.76
C ASN A 113 11.91 2.49 8.89
N ALA A 114 12.10 1.22 8.55
CA ALA A 114 12.30 0.17 9.56
C ALA A 114 13.65 0.35 10.27
N PRO A 115 13.70 0.18 11.61
CA PRO A 115 14.95 0.15 12.35
C PRO A 115 15.89 -0.93 11.79
N PHE A 116 17.18 -0.60 11.67
CA PHE A 116 18.21 -1.48 11.09
C PHE A 116 18.26 -2.87 11.74
N PHE A 117 18.08 -2.95 13.06
CA PHE A 117 18.12 -4.22 13.79
C PHE A 117 17.00 -5.21 13.40
N LEU A 118 15.95 -4.76 12.73
CA LEU A 118 14.89 -5.64 12.21
C LEU A 118 15.30 -6.38 10.91
N GLY A 119 16.43 -6.02 10.30
CA GLY A 119 16.96 -6.69 9.11
C GLY A 119 16.02 -6.65 7.89
N TYR A 120 15.12 -5.66 7.83
CA TYR A 120 14.10 -5.57 6.77
C TYR A 120 14.41 -4.43 5.78
N SER A 121 15.45 -4.63 4.96
CA SER A 121 15.90 -3.61 3.98
C SER A 121 16.39 -4.19 2.65
N MET A 122 16.24 -5.51 2.44
CA MET A 122 16.88 -6.22 1.31
C MET A 122 16.29 -5.87 -0.06
N ASN A 123 15.04 -5.43 -0.13
CA ASN A 123 14.34 -5.22 -1.40
C ASN A 123 14.21 -3.73 -1.82
N ILE A 124 14.85 -2.80 -1.10
CA ILE A 124 14.75 -1.36 -1.36
C ILE A 124 15.09 -1.05 -2.83
N ASN A 125 16.18 -1.62 -3.36
CA ASN A 125 16.61 -1.36 -4.74
C ASN A 125 15.67 -1.97 -5.78
N SER A 126 15.13 -3.17 -5.54
CA SER A 126 14.18 -3.82 -6.45
C SER A 126 12.86 -3.07 -6.51
N ASP A 127 12.31 -2.66 -5.37
CA ASP A 127 11.08 -1.88 -5.30
C ASP A 127 11.25 -0.51 -5.95
N LYS A 128 12.36 0.16 -5.69
CA LYS A 128 12.73 1.41 -6.33
C LYS A 128 12.73 1.30 -7.86
N LEU A 129 13.29 0.24 -8.42
CA LEU A 129 13.30 0.00 -9.86
C LEU A 129 11.88 -0.20 -10.43
N ILE A 130 10.99 -0.88 -9.70
CA ILE A 130 9.59 -1.07 -10.12
C ILE A 130 8.86 0.27 -10.11
N ILE A 131 9.04 1.08 -9.06
CA ILE A 131 8.45 2.41 -8.95
C ILE A 131 8.91 3.30 -10.11
N ILE A 132 10.21 3.37 -10.39
CA ILE A 132 10.78 4.17 -11.48
C ILE A 132 10.19 3.74 -12.83
N LYS A 133 10.20 2.41 -13.12
CA LYS A 133 9.71 1.87 -14.40
C LYS A 133 8.21 2.05 -14.59
N GLY A 134 7.44 2.01 -13.50
CA GLY A 134 5.98 2.16 -13.53
C GLY A 134 5.50 3.61 -13.51
N TRP A 135 6.36 4.56 -13.14
CA TRP A 135 6.00 5.96 -12.90
C TRP A 135 5.28 6.65 -14.08
N SER A 136 5.83 6.53 -15.29
CA SER A 136 5.25 7.17 -16.48
C SER A 136 3.91 6.56 -16.90
N LYS A 137 3.65 5.32 -16.53
CA LYS A 137 2.43 4.57 -16.86
C LYS A 137 1.36 4.64 -15.77
N LEU A 138 1.68 5.21 -14.61
CA LEU A 138 0.77 5.31 -13.49
C LEU A 138 -0.29 6.37 -13.77
N LEU A 139 -1.55 5.93 -13.94
CA LEU A 139 -2.70 6.77 -14.26
C LEU A 139 -3.44 7.27 -13.01
N ASP A 140 -3.32 6.57 -11.87
CA ASP A 140 -3.91 6.97 -10.59
C ASP A 140 -3.19 8.21 -10.06
N LEU A 141 -3.85 9.36 -10.19
CA LEU A 141 -3.27 10.66 -9.83
C LEU A 141 -3.05 10.83 -8.33
N ASP A 142 -3.92 10.27 -7.49
CA ASP A 142 -3.74 10.33 -6.03
C ASP A 142 -2.52 9.50 -5.61
N LEU A 143 -2.42 8.25 -6.07
CA LEU A 143 -1.25 7.42 -5.82
C LEU A 143 0.05 8.06 -6.33
N LYS A 144 -0.01 8.61 -7.54
CA LYS A 144 1.11 9.30 -8.18
C LYS A 144 1.61 10.46 -7.31
N GLU A 145 0.71 11.29 -6.80
CA GLU A 145 1.08 12.40 -5.91
C GLU A 145 1.66 11.93 -4.57
N LYS A 146 1.13 10.85 -3.99
CA LYS A 146 1.66 10.25 -2.75
C LYS A 146 3.08 9.72 -2.95
N ILE A 147 3.31 8.97 -4.03
CA ILE A 147 4.64 8.47 -4.42
C ILE A 147 5.60 9.65 -4.63
N ARG A 148 5.18 10.67 -5.40
CA ARG A 148 5.99 11.85 -5.68
C ARG A 148 6.44 12.55 -4.40
N LYS A 149 5.51 12.86 -3.51
CA LYS A 149 5.82 13.52 -2.22
C LYS A 149 6.83 12.73 -1.40
N TYR A 150 6.62 11.42 -1.28
CA TYR A 150 7.52 10.57 -0.52
C TYR A 150 8.93 10.54 -1.14
N ILE A 151 9.04 10.33 -2.46
CA ILE A 151 10.33 10.24 -3.16
C ILE A 151 11.12 11.54 -3.04
N LEU A 152 10.49 12.69 -3.21
CA LEU A 152 11.16 13.98 -3.15
C LEU A 152 11.82 14.25 -1.78
N THR A 153 11.26 13.70 -0.70
CA THR A 153 11.80 13.83 0.66
C THR A 153 12.70 12.66 1.09
N SER A 154 12.59 11.50 0.43
CA SER A 154 13.35 10.30 0.80
C SER A 154 14.84 10.43 0.50
N SER A 155 15.69 9.99 1.43
CA SER A 155 17.14 9.86 1.21
C SER A 155 17.52 8.65 0.36
N ALA A 156 16.60 7.70 0.14
CA ALA A 156 16.85 6.52 -0.68
C ALA A 156 16.88 6.79 -2.19
N PHE A 157 16.48 7.99 -2.62
CA PHE A 157 16.59 8.45 -4.01
C PHE A 157 17.66 9.53 -4.12
N SER A 158 18.55 9.39 -5.11
CA SER A 158 19.53 10.41 -5.46
C SER A 158 18.88 11.66 -6.08
N ALA A 159 19.60 12.77 -6.11
CA ALA A 159 19.12 14.01 -6.72
C ALA A 159 18.71 13.81 -8.19
N ASN A 160 19.50 13.05 -8.95
CA ASN A 160 19.22 12.77 -10.37
C ASN A 160 17.96 11.92 -10.56
N GLU A 161 17.74 10.92 -9.69
CA GLU A 161 16.53 10.11 -9.75
C GLU A 161 15.27 10.91 -9.40
N LYS A 162 15.36 11.86 -8.47
CA LYS A 162 14.25 12.74 -8.09
C LYS A 162 13.77 13.66 -9.21
N ILE A 163 14.61 13.95 -10.20
CA ILE A 163 14.24 14.78 -11.36
C ILE A 163 13.07 14.14 -12.14
N MET A 164 13.03 12.82 -12.22
CA MET A 164 11.97 12.09 -12.94
C MET A 164 10.57 12.22 -12.29
N PHE A 165 10.50 12.68 -11.03
CA PHE A 165 9.27 12.78 -10.24
C PHE A 165 8.84 14.25 -10.01
N LYS A 166 9.51 15.20 -10.63
CA LYS A 166 9.14 16.61 -10.59
C LYS A 166 8.10 16.93 -11.64
#